data_69207ede39f409be19669e82b00244c8
#
_entry.id   69207ede39f409be19669e82b00244c8
#
_cell.length_a   1.000
_cell.length_b   1.000
_cell.length_c   1.000
_cell.angle_alpha   90.00
_cell.angle_beta   90.00
_cell.angle_gamma   90.00
#
_symmetry.space_group_name_H-M   'P 1'
#
loop_
_entity.id
_entity.type
_entity.pdbx_description
1 polymer ?
#
loop_
_entity_poly.entity_id
_entity_poly.type
_entity_poly.pdbx_seq_one_letter_code
_entity_poly.pdbx_strand_id
1 'polypeptide(L)'
;MLVAFAGGALILSRTGKGESGRERGDSGQSQTASKQAPTAQVIKPKRGGMERITDQPGTVRAFERATLYAKVSGYLKDLKVDRGDRVKRDQVLAQIYVPELDVAVLQAESSLQHSRALATQAEARVKAALAGVQVAEAKQKQAVSVLEEAVATREYRKKALARITELARRNAAEQRLVDEYEDQYMASLASEHSAQSGIQTAEAQIAEARAAVILAEADLATARTEITVSEANLERASVMVSYTRIESPFDGVVTFRGDGIHKGAFIRSAADGISEPLLAVATIDPMRTIVQVPDPDVPFCNVGDPASVKIDALGGRVFKGKVSRMAESEDLKDRTMRVEIDLPNDQGLLRDGMYGRAVIELEPPSKNLTIPSTCLIEQDSHGNGAVFVVRDGKVTRVKIRVGKDSGLRVEVLSGLTEDDQVIAQITPSISEGTVVKPELAKAEEK
;
A
#
# COMPACT_ATOMS: atom_id res chain seq x y z
N MET A 1 54.45 16.71 -14.59
CA MET A 1 55.29 17.90 -14.50
C MET A 1 55.48 18.17 -13.03
N LEU A 2 56.68 17.79 -12.51
CA LEU A 2 57.17 17.99 -11.14
C LEU A 2 57.37 19.50 -10.87
N VAL A 3 57.08 19.93 -9.65
CA VAL A 3 57.99 20.86 -8.92
C VAL A 3 57.80 20.61 -7.41
N ALA A 4 58.81 20.12 -6.79
CA ALA A 4 59.05 20.10 -5.34
C ALA A 4 59.78 21.38 -4.96
N PHE A 5 59.53 21.90 -3.74
CA PHE A 5 60.56 22.73 -3.09
C PHE A 5 60.56 22.49 -1.55
N ALA A 6 61.72 22.14 -1.10
CA ALA A 6 62.13 21.93 0.26
C ALA A 6 62.75 23.16 0.92
N GLY A 7 62.95 23.13 2.21
CA GLY A 7 63.86 24.00 2.97
C GLY A 7 63.15 24.76 4.09
N GLY A 8 63.61 24.82 5.30
CA GLY A 8 64.84 24.43 5.92
C GLY A 8 64.81 24.86 7.42
N ALA A 9 65.51 24.15 8.19
CA ALA A 9 65.71 24.34 9.65
C ALA A 9 66.49 25.60 10.02
N LEU A 10 66.30 26.08 11.25
CA LEU A 10 67.43 26.70 11.97
C LEU A 10 67.22 26.60 13.51
N ILE A 11 68.20 26.00 14.08
CA ILE A 11 68.55 25.82 15.48
C ILE A 11 69.22 27.12 15.97
N LEU A 12 68.96 27.53 17.21
CA LEU A 12 69.96 28.26 17.99
C LEU A 12 69.75 28.10 19.50
N SER A 13 70.68 27.43 20.11
CA SER A 13 70.99 27.31 21.52
C SER A 13 71.59 28.61 22.08
N ARG A 14 71.33 28.93 23.32
CA ARG A 14 72.38 29.59 24.13
C ARG A 14 72.18 29.38 25.64
N THR A 15 73.17 28.78 26.19
CA THR A 15 73.54 28.63 27.58
C THR A 15 73.85 29.97 28.31
N GLY A 16 73.60 30.01 29.58
CA GLY A 16 74.08 31.08 30.48
C GLY A 16 74.01 30.68 31.95
N LYS A 17 75.13 30.31 32.49
CA LYS A 17 75.49 29.96 33.85
C LYS A 17 75.53 31.20 34.76
N GLY A 18 75.33 31.03 36.06
CA GLY A 18 75.65 32.05 37.07
C GLY A 18 75.30 31.61 38.48
N GLU A 19 76.32 31.29 39.21
CA GLU A 19 76.47 30.75 40.56
C GLU A 19 76.25 31.77 41.68
N SER A 20 76.15 31.20 42.89
CA SER A 20 76.54 31.62 44.25
C SER A 20 75.47 32.45 45.01
N GLY A 21 75.25 32.25 46.27
CA GLY A 21 75.87 31.55 47.38
C GLY A 21 75.15 31.92 48.68
N ARG A 22 75.14 31.02 49.66
CA ARG A 22 75.10 31.15 51.13
C ARG A 22 74.25 32.24 51.76
N GLU A 23 73.53 32.09 52.85
CA GLU A 23 73.83 31.48 54.16
C GLU A 23 72.58 31.26 55.02
N ARG A 24 72.61 30.27 55.83
CA ARG A 24 72.09 29.95 57.17
C ARG A 24 71.16 30.97 57.88
N GLY A 25 70.10 30.40 58.45
CA GLY A 25 69.36 30.95 59.57
C GLY A 25 68.34 29.90 60.12
N ASP A 26 68.85 29.24 61.15
CA ASP A 26 68.06 28.29 62.02
C ASP A 26 67.09 29.09 62.89
N SER A 27 65.82 28.68 62.94
CA SER A 27 65.01 28.80 64.18
C SER A 27 63.74 27.93 64.04
N GLY A 28 63.72 26.86 64.77
CA GLY A 28 62.57 26.01 64.94
C GLY A 28 61.37 26.74 65.58
N GLN A 29 60.23 26.50 64.99
CA GLN A 29 58.96 26.53 65.72
C GLN A 29 58.04 25.44 65.16
N SER A 30 57.90 24.33 65.94
CA SER A 30 56.85 23.41 65.84
C SER A 30 55.49 24.05 65.89
N GLN A 31 54.88 24.36 64.75
CA GLN A 31 53.41 24.58 64.69
C GLN A 31 52.74 23.24 64.37
N THR A 32 52.09 22.69 65.37
CA THR A 32 51.06 21.68 65.26
C THR A 32 49.92 22.29 64.40
N ALA A 33 50.02 22.07 63.05
CA ALA A 33 48.93 22.35 62.16
C ALA A 33 47.82 21.33 62.46
N SER A 34 46.74 21.77 63.09
CA SER A 34 45.48 21.01 63.17
C SER A 34 45.07 20.69 61.73
N LYS A 35 45.19 19.43 61.32
CA LYS A 35 44.65 18.93 60.04
C LYS A 35 43.13 19.23 60.06
N GLN A 36 42.70 20.36 59.55
CA GLN A 36 41.29 20.58 59.21
C GLN A 36 40.94 19.49 58.18
N ALA A 37 39.92 18.74 58.49
CA ALA A 37 39.43 17.72 57.56
C ALA A 37 39.10 18.39 56.23
N PRO A 38 39.59 17.88 55.10
CA PRO A 38 39.30 18.45 53.79
C PRO A 38 37.79 18.50 53.57
N THR A 39 37.27 19.62 53.04
CA THR A 39 35.87 19.77 52.66
C THR A 39 35.61 18.96 51.40
N ALA A 40 34.63 18.07 51.43
CA ALA A 40 34.20 17.30 50.27
C ALA A 40 32.81 17.77 49.83
N GLN A 41 32.72 18.19 48.57
CA GLN A 41 31.40 18.45 47.97
C GLN A 41 30.64 17.14 47.75
N VAL A 42 29.46 17.06 48.36
CA VAL A 42 28.59 15.87 48.27
C VAL A 42 27.27 16.22 47.63
N ILE A 43 26.71 15.25 46.94
CA ILE A 43 25.37 15.32 46.37
C ILE A 43 24.52 14.14 46.89
N LYS A 44 23.23 14.32 46.90
CA LYS A 44 22.29 13.23 47.13
C LYS A 44 21.83 12.64 45.78
N PRO A 45 21.82 11.33 45.63
CA PRO A 45 21.22 10.69 44.46
C PRO A 45 19.77 11.16 44.27
N LYS A 46 19.39 11.50 43.06
CA LYS A 46 18.01 11.91 42.76
C LYS A 46 17.23 10.74 42.15
N ARG A 47 16.01 10.52 42.61
CA ARG A 47 15.06 9.62 41.93
C ARG A 47 14.59 10.26 40.62
N GLY A 48 14.29 9.43 39.65
CA GLY A 48 13.72 9.89 38.40
C GLY A 48 14.47 9.40 37.18
N GLY A 49 15.28 8.33 37.33
CA GLY A 49 15.92 7.59 36.23
C GLY A 49 16.35 8.42 35.02
N MET A 50 16.86 7.74 34.05
CA MET A 50 17.16 8.39 32.77
C MET A 50 16.19 7.88 31.71
N GLU A 51 15.53 8.80 31.00
CA GLU A 51 14.86 8.47 29.76
C GLU A 51 15.91 8.09 28.71
N ARG A 52 15.57 7.17 27.83
CA ARG A 52 16.35 6.92 26.64
C ARG A 52 15.70 7.64 25.48
N ILE A 53 16.41 8.59 24.90
CA ILE A 53 15.95 9.34 23.74
C ILE A 53 16.98 9.21 22.62
N THR A 54 16.52 9.30 21.38
CA THR A 54 17.40 9.51 20.23
C THR A 54 17.04 10.87 19.61
N ASP A 55 18.05 11.70 19.34
CA ASP A 55 17.90 13.04 18.73
C ASP A 55 18.59 13.02 17.35
N GLN A 56 17.81 12.92 16.31
CA GLN A 56 18.29 12.75 14.95
C GLN A 56 17.73 13.81 14.00
N PRO A 57 18.50 14.17 12.97
CA PRO A 57 18.00 15.02 11.90
C PRO A 57 16.86 14.34 11.15
N GLY A 58 15.84 15.11 10.80
CA GLY A 58 14.68 14.61 10.06
C GLY A 58 14.24 15.56 8.96
N THR A 59 13.67 15.01 7.91
CA THR A 59 13.09 15.76 6.81
C THR A 59 11.58 15.54 6.78
N VAL A 60 10.84 16.65 6.79
CA VAL A 60 9.38 16.64 6.64
C VAL A 60 9.05 16.36 5.18
N ARG A 61 8.16 15.39 4.97
CA ARG A 61 7.63 15.02 3.66
C ARG A 61 6.13 15.04 3.69
N ALA A 62 5.52 15.22 2.54
CA ALA A 62 4.09 14.98 2.38
C ALA A 62 3.76 13.51 2.69
N PHE A 63 2.62 13.26 3.32
CA PHE A 63 2.15 11.90 3.61
C PHE A 63 1.94 11.10 2.32
N GLU A 64 1.28 11.73 1.35
CA GLU A 64 1.11 11.22 -0.02
C GLU A 64 1.56 12.26 -1.02
N ARG A 65 2.21 11.82 -2.09
CA ARG A 65 2.62 12.66 -3.21
C ARG A 65 2.39 11.91 -4.52
N ALA A 66 1.64 12.51 -5.43
CA ALA A 66 1.43 12.01 -6.78
C ALA A 66 1.99 12.98 -7.81
N THR A 67 2.80 12.45 -8.70
CA THR A 67 3.27 13.16 -9.88
C THR A 67 2.39 12.74 -11.05
N LEU A 68 1.66 13.69 -11.63
CA LEU A 68 0.65 13.45 -12.66
C LEU A 68 1.26 13.67 -14.05
N TYR A 69 1.09 12.67 -14.89
CA TYR A 69 1.55 12.66 -16.27
C TYR A 69 0.36 12.54 -17.22
N ALA A 70 0.50 13.08 -18.43
CA ALA A 70 -0.48 12.84 -19.48
C ALA A 70 -0.34 11.41 -20.03
N LYS A 71 -1.46 10.70 -20.19
CA LYS A 71 -1.50 9.38 -20.85
C LYS A 71 -1.76 9.49 -22.35
N VAL A 72 -2.27 10.64 -22.81
CA VAL A 72 -2.58 10.91 -24.20
C VAL A 72 -1.90 12.20 -24.63
N SER A 73 -1.47 12.27 -25.89
CA SER A 73 -0.88 13.45 -26.48
C SER A 73 -1.97 14.34 -27.08
N GLY A 74 -1.86 15.66 -26.91
CA GLY A 74 -2.83 16.60 -27.44
C GLY A 74 -2.60 18.02 -26.93
N TYR A 75 -3.48 18.94 -27.30
CA TYR A 75 -3.39 20.33 -26.84
C TYR A 75 -4.11 20.53 -25.51
N LEU A 76 -3.48 21.25 -24.60
CA LEU A 76 -4.10 21.60 -23.31
C LEU A 76 -5.28 22.57 -23.53
N LYS A 77 -6.50 22.08 -23.35
CA LYS A 77 -7.73 22.84 -23.52
C LYS A 77 -7.93 23.81 -22.37
N ASP A 78 -7.74 23.31 -21.16
CA ASP A 78 -7.96 24.06 -19.94
C ASP A 78 -7.02 23.57 -18.82
N LEU A 79 -6.60 24.54 -17.98
CA LEU A 79 -5.81 24.29 -16.77
C LEU A 79 -6.45 25.10 -15.65
N LYS A 80 -7.05 24.40 -14.68
CA LYS A 80 -7.91 25.01 -13.66
C LYS A 80 -7.18 25.36 -12.37
N VAL A 81 -5.91 24.97 -12.26
CA VAL A 81 -5.13 25.08 -11.03
C VAL A 81 -3.72 25.59 -11.29
N ASP A 82 -3.14 26.24 -10.28
CA ASP A 82 -1.74 26.66 -10.26
C ASP A 82 -1.01 26.18 -9.02
N ARG A 83 0.31 26.40 -8.95
CA ARG A 83 1.14 26.06 -7.78
C ARG A 83 0.59 26.72 -6.53
N GLY A 84 0.37 25.95 -5.47
CA GLY A 84 -0.18 26.40 -4.20
C GLY A 84 -1.70 26.28 -4.06
N ASP A 85 -2.42 25.94 -5.14
CA ASP A 85 -3.87 25.75 -5.07
C ASP A 85 -4.23 24.49 -4.32
N ARG A 86 -5.29 24.56 -3.51
CA ARG A 86 -5.88 23.40 -2.84
C ARG A 86 -6.81 22.67 -3.78
N VAL A 87 -6.69 21.36 -3.83
CA VAL A 87 -7.47 20.49 -4.70
C VAL A 87 -8.11 19.37 -3.89
N LYS A 88 -9.26 18.90 -4.36
CA LYS A 88 -9.98 17.76 -3.79
C LYS A 88 -9.73 16.52 -4.64
N ARG A 89 -9.92 15.36 -4.05
CA ARG A 89 -9.95 14.07 -4.74
C ARG A 89 -10.94 14.14 -5.90
N ASP A 90 -10.57 13.52 -7.04
CA ASP A 90 -11.34 13.45 -8.29
C ASP A 90 -11.66 14.83 -8.92
N GLN A 91 -11.05 15.90 -8.41
CA GLN A 91 -11.16 17.23 -9.04
C GLN A 91 -10.37 17.26 -10.35
N VAL A 92 -10.99 17.68 -11.44
CA VAL A 92 -10.35 17.88 -12.74
C VAL A 92 -9.42 19.09 -12.66
N LEU A 93 -8.11 18.84 -12.79
CA LEU A 93 -7.04 19.83 -12.72
C LEU A 93 -6.71 20.41 -14.09
N ALA A 94 -6.69 19.54 -15.11
CA ALA A 94 -6.37 19.91 -16.47
C ALA A 94 -7.19 19.06 -17.45
N GLN A 95 -7.44 19.60 -18.65
CA GLN A 95 -8.13 18.90 -19.71
C GLN A 95 -7.33 19.02 -21.01
N ILE A 96 -7.04 17.88 -21.63
CA ILE A 96 -6.35 17.77 -22.92
C ILE A 96 -7.42 17.65 -24.00
N TYR A 97 -7.25 18.34 -25.11
CA TYR A 97 -8.12 18.29 -26.27
C TYR A 97 -7.56 17.31 -27.30
N VAL A 98 -8.31 16.23 -27.55
CA VAL A 98 -7.97 15.16 -28.49
C VAL A 98 -9.28 14.75 -29.19
N PRO A 99 -9.71 15.48 -30.23
CA PRO A 99 -11.01 15.24 -30.89
C PRO A 99 -11.09 13.87 -31.54
N GLU A 100 -9.96 13.26 -31.91
CA GLU A 100 -9.90 11.93 -32.49
C GLU A 100 -10.44 10.85 -31.56
N LEU A 101 -10.31 11.03 -30.25
CA LEU A 101 -10.85 10.11 -29.26
C LEU A 101 -12.37 10.22 -29.15
N ASP A 102 -12.95 11.42 -29.27
CA ASP A 102 -14.39 11.61 -29.27
C ASP A 102 -15.02 10.94 -30.50
N VAL A 103 -14.36 11.06 -31.66
CA VAL A 103 -14.79 10.36 -32.89
C VAL A 103 -14.66 8.83 -32.74
N ALA A 104 -13.62 8.34 -32.07
CA ALA A 104 -13.45 6.91 -31.82
C ALA A 104 -14.58 6.33 -30.93
N VAL A 105 -15.04 7.09 -29.94
CA VAL A 105 -16.21 6.70 -29.12
C VAL A 105 -17.46 6.63 -29.99
N LEU A 106 -17.73 7.65 -30.80
CA LEU A 106 -18.91 7.66 -31.68
C LEU A 106 -18.92 6.50 -32.68
N GLN A 107 -17.72 6.13 -33.20
CA GLN A 107 -17.57 4.99 -34.08
C GLN A 107 -17.86 3.66 -33.34
N ALA A 108 -17.35 3.51 -32.11
CA ALA A 108 -17.60 2.33 -31.30
C ALA A 108 -19.09 2.21 -30.89
N GLU A 109 -19.75 3.32 -30.55
CA GLU A 109 -21.19 3.37 -30.32
C GLU A 109 -22.00 2.91 -31.53
N SER A 110 -21.63 3.42 -32.71
CA SER A 110 -22.28 3.04 -33.98
C SER A 110 -22.10 1.54 -34.29
N SER A 111 -20.90 0.99 -34.01
CA SER A 111 -20.63 -0.45 -34.14
C SER A 111 -21.49 -1.27 -33.18
N LEU A 112 -21.64 -0.85 -31.92
CA LEU A 112 -22.49 -1.51 -30.94
C LEU A 112 -23.96 -1.50 -31.39
N GLN A 113 -24.46 -0.40 -31.90
CA GLN A 113 -25.83 -0.31 -32.43
C GLN A 113 -26.04 -1.28 -33.61
N HIS A 114 -25.03 -1.40 -34.49
CA HIS A 114 -25.07 -2.38 -35.58
C HIS A 114 -25.14 -3.81 -35.07
N SER A 115 -24.30 -4.19 -34.12
CA SER A 115 -24.30 -5.54 -33.51
C SER A 115 -25.63 -5.86 -32.83
N ARG A 116 -26.23 -4.88 -32.14
CA ARG A 116 -27.58 -5.03 -31.54
C ARG A 116 -28.67 -5.26 -32.60
N ALA A 117 -28.60 -4.55 -33.73
CA ALA A 117 -29.53 -4.75 -34.84
C ALA A 117 -29.40 -6.17 -35.44
N LEU A 118 -28.18 -6.68 -35.60
CA LEU A 118 -27.93 -8.04 -36.07
C LEU A 118 -28.48 -9.10 -35.10
N ALA A 119 -28.34 -8.92 -33.79
CA ALA A 119 -28.92 -9.81 -32.79
C ALA A 119 -30.46 -9.79 -32.84
N THR A 120 -31.09 -8.62 -33.02
CA THR A 120 -32.54 -8.54 -33.22
C THR A 120 -32.98 -9.26 -34.47
N GLN A 121 -32.21 -9.19 -35.57
CA GLN A 121 -32.47 -9.95 -36.79
C GLN A 121 -32.37 -11.48 -36.55
N ALA A 122 -31.35 -11.92 -35.81
CA ALA A 122 -31.17 -13.31 -35.45
C ALA A 122 -32.30 -13.81 -34.54
N GLU A 123 -32.77 -13.01 -33.59
CA GLU A 123 -33.96 -13.35 -32.78
C GLU A 123 -35.23 -13.53 -33.64
N ALA A 124 -35.40 -12.70 -34.63
CA ALA A 124 -36.52 -12.84 -35.57
C ALA A 124 -36.42 -14.16 -36.38
N ARG A 125 -35.18 -14.58 -36.77
CA ARG A 125 -34.94 -15.87 -37.43
C ARG A 125 -35.28 -17.04 -36.51
N VAL A 126 -34.92 -17.01 -35.24
CA VAL A 126 -35.30 -18.05 -34.25
C VAL A 126 -36.83 -18.18 -34.17
N LYS A 127 -37.55 -17.03 -34.08
CA LYS A 127 -39.02 -17.02 -34.04
C LYS A 127 -39.61 -17.64 -35.32
N ALA A 128 -39.04 -17.32 -36.48
CA ALA A 128 -39.49 -17.91 -37.75
C ALA A 128 -39.25 -19.42 -37.82
N ALA A 129 -38.11 -19.90 -37.36
CA ALA A 129 -37.77 -21.31 -37.28
C ALA A 129 -38.70 -22.07 -36.33
N LEU A 130 -39.03 -21.51 -35.16
CA LEU A 130 -40.00 -22.08 -34.22
C LEU A 130 -41.40 -22.16 -34.82
N ALA A 131 -41.83 -21.18 -35.57
CA ALA A 131 -43.10 -21.26 -36.32
C ALA A 131 -43.05 -22.39 -37.37
N GLY A 132 -41.90 -22.62 -38.01
CA GLY A 132 -41.67 -23.75 -38.89
C GLY A 132 -41.89 -25.12 -38.22
N VAL A 133 -41.41 -25.28 -36.98
CA VAL A 133 -41.66 -26.49 -36.19
C VAL A 133 -43.15 -26.69 -35.94
N GLN A 134 -43.89 -25.64 -35.58
CA GLN A 134 -45.34 -25.72 -35.37
C GLN A 134 -46.11 -26.17 -36.64
N VAL A 135 -45.68 -25.69 -37.81
CA VAL A 135 -46.25 -26.12 -39.09
C VAL A 135 -45.96 -27.60 -39.36
N ALA A 136 -44.73 -28.07 -39.10
CA ALA A 136 -44.35 -29.48 -39.27
C ALA A 136 -45.14 -30.41 -38.30
N GLU A 137 -45.32 -30.00 -37.06
CA GLU A 137 -46.14 -30.73 -36.06
C GLU A 137 -47.62 -30.80 -36.45
N ALA A 138 -48.18 -29.72 -37.04
CA ALA A 138 -49.53 -29.71 -37.56
C ALA A 138 -49.68 -30.73 -38.75
N LYS A 139 -48.66 -30.80 -39.64
CA LYS A 139 -48.63 -31.79 -40.73
C LYS A 139 -48.56 -33.24 -40.21
N GLN A 140 -47.75 -33.49 -39.17
CA GLN A 140 -47.69 -34.83 -38.53
C GLN A 140 -49.07 -35.21 -37.97
N LYS A 141 -49.74 -34.26 -37.26
CA LYS A 141 -51.10 -34.54 -36.76
C LYS A 141 -52.11 -34.90 -37.89
N GLN A 142 -52.00 -34.20 -39.04
CA GLN A 142 -52.79 -34.49 -40.21
C GLN A 142 -52.45 -35.89 -40.74
N ALA A 143 -51.18 -36.31 -40.86
CA ALA A 143 -50.73 -37.59 -41.30
C ALA A 143 -51.24 -38.73 -40.36
N VAL A 144 -51.26 -38.46 -39.04
CA VAL A 144 -51.85 -39.43 -38.06
C VAL A 144 -53.35 -39.63 -38.32
N SER A 145 -54.11 -38.54 -38.56
CA SER A 145 -55.54 -38.66 -38.87
C SER A 145 -55.79 -39.43 -40.16
N VAL A 146 -54.95 -39.29 -41.20
CA VAL A 146 -55.03 -40.09 -42.45
C VAL A 146 -54.74 -41.57 -42.17
N LEU A 147 -53.76 -41.87 -41.28
CA LEU A 147 -53.52 -43.25 -40.87
C LEU A 147 -54.71 -43.83 -40.12
N GLU A 148 -55.31 -43.12 -39.18
CA GLU A 148 -56.52 -43.58 -38.48
C GLU A 148 -57.69 -43.94 -39.43
N GLU A 149 -57.91 -43.11 -40.47
CA GLU A 149 -58.90 -43.35 -41.52
C GLU A 149 -58.58 -44.61 -42.33
N ALA A 150 -57.29 -44.79 -42.75
CA ALA A 150 -56.82 -45.94 -43.48
C ALA A 150 -56.96 -47.23 -42.65
N VAL A 151 -56.61 -47.22 -41.38
CA VAL A 151 -56.79 -48.33 -40.42
C VAL A 151 -58.27 -48.67 -40.28
N ALA A 152 -59.15 -47.71 -40.10
CA ALA A 152 -60.61 -47.97 -40.02
C ALA A 152 -61.16 -48.58 -41.28
N THR A 153 -60.71 -48.13 -42.46
CA THR A 153 -61.09 -48.67 -43.75
C THR A 153 -60.62 -50.11 -43.91
N ARG A 154 -59.34 -50.38 -43.56
CA ARG A 154 -58.80 -51.76 -43.60
C ARG A 154 -59.61 -52.73 -42.69
N GLU A 155 -59.87 -52.27 -41.44
CA GLU A 155 -60.69 -53.09 -40.51
C GLU A 155 -62.09 -53.36 -41.05
N TYR A 156 -62.74 -52.40 -41.72
CA TYR A 156 -64.02 -52.60 -42.39
C TYR A 156 -63.92 -53.66 -43.53
N ARG A 157 -62.91 -53.51 -44.44
CA ARG A 157 -62.68 -54.41 -45.54
C ARG A 157 -62.36 -55.84 -45.08
N LYS A 158 -61.50 -55.94 -44.00
CA LYS A 158 -61.18 -57.25 -43.34
C LYS A 158 -62.44 -57.98 -42.85
N LYS A 159 -63.33 -57.29 -42.15
CA LYS A 159 -64.59 -57.85 -41.67
C LYS A 159 -65.51 -58.23 -42.82
N ALA A 160 -65.54 -57.43 -43.89
CA ALA A 160 -66.34 -57.77 -45.11
C ALA A 160 -65.81 -59.03 -45.82
N LEU A 161 -64.47 -59.13 -46.02
CA LEU A 161 -63.85 -60.35 -46.61
C LEU A 161 -64.16 -61.56 -45.76
N ALA A 162 -63.98 -61.54 -44.45
CA ALA A 162 -64.25 -62.65 -43.56
C ALA A 162 -65.70 -63.12 -43.65
N ARG A 163 -66.66 -62.20 -43.78
CA ARG A 163 -68.08 -62.50 -43.95
C ARG A 163 -68.36 -63.21 -45.30
N ILE A 164 -67.82 -62.71 -46.40
CA ILE A 164 -68.00 -63.26 -47.72
C ILE A 164 -67.31 -64.62 -47.83
N THR A 165 -66.14 -64.83 -47.31
CA THR A 165 -65.45 -66.11 -47.25
C THR A 165 -66.25 -67.16 -46.50
N GLU A 166 -66.89 -66.82 -45.39
CA GLU A 166 -67.78 -67.72 -44.66
C GLU A 166 -69.04 -68.04 -45.42
N LEU A 167 -69.61 -67.09 -46.17
CA LEU A 167 -70.75 -67.33 -47.05
C LEU A 167 -70.37 -68.27 -48.23
N ALA A 168 -69.19 -68.07 -48.84
CA ALA A 168 -68.68 -68.91 -49.89
C ALA A 168 -68.42 -70.33 -49.39
N ARG A 169 -67.89 -70.55 -48.18
CA ARG A 169 -67.71 -71.85 -47.54
C ARG A 169 -69.03 -72.61 -47.36
N ARG A 170 -70.12 -71.84 -47.20
CA ARG A 170 -71.49 -72.46 -47.13
C ARG A 170 -72.18 -72.55 -48.47
N ASN A 171 -71.47 -72.37 -49.60
CA ASN A 171 -72.02 -72.37 -51.00
C ASN A 171 -73.08 -71.26 -51.21
N ALA A 172 -73.08 -70.18 -50.43
CA ALA A 172 -74.03 -69.05 -50.50
C ALA A 172 -73.47 -67.82 -51.22
N ALA A 173 -72.21 -67.87 -51.72
CA ALA A 173 -71.58 -66.86 -52.54
C ALA A 173 -70.61 -67.50 -53.56
N GLU A 174 -70.40 -66.80 -54.69
CA GLU A 174 -69.45 -67.18 -55.74
C GLU A 174 -67.98 -66.86 -55.37
N GLN A 175 -67.03 -67.73 -55.78
CA GLN A 175 -65.61 -67.56 -55.53
C GLN A 175 -65.09 -66.23 -56.08
N ARG A 176 -65.53 -65.80 -57.22
CA ARG A 176 -65.18 -64.50 -57.82
C ARG A 176 -65.46 -63.33 -56.88
N LEU A 177 -66.50 -63.41 -56.05
CA LEU A 177 -66.79 -62.34 -55.06
C LEU A 177 -65.81 -62.33 -53.89
N VAL A 178 -65.33 -63.51 -53.48
CA VAL A 178 -64.25 -63.61 -52.46
C VAL A 178 -62.97 -62.98 -52.97
N ASP A 179 -62.58 -63.26 -54.20
CA ASP A 179 -61.38 -62.73 -54.84
C ASP A 179 -61.46 -61.15 -54.94
N GLU A 180 -62.67 -60.66 -55.34
CA GLU A 180 -62.90 -59.18 -55.37
C GLU A 180 -62.78 -58.54 -54.00
N TYR A 181 -63.28 -59.13 -52.91
CA TYR A 181 -63.14 -58.59 -51.54
C TYR A 181 -61.73 -58.78 -51.02
N GLU A 182 -60.97 -59.78 -51.44
CA GLU A 182 -59.55 -59.95 -51.12
C GLU A 182 -58.70 -58.84 -51.75
N ASP A 183 -58.96 -58.58 -53.06
CA ASP A 183 -58.27 -57.43 -53.73
C ASP A 183 -58.58 -56.12 -53.06
N GLN A 184 -59.83 -55.86 -52.64
CA GLN A 184 -60.22 -54.69 -51.91
C GLN A 184 -59.53 -54.61 -50.53
N TYR A 185 -59.35 -55.70 -49.82
CA TYR A 185 -58.61 -55.75 -48.56
C TYR A 185 -57.11 -55.47 -48.76
N MET A 186 -56.52 -56.13 -49.79
CA MET A 186 -55.09 -55.89 -50.13
C MET A 186 -54.83 -54.41 -50.53
N ALA A 187 -55.74 -53.82 -51.29
CA ALA A 187 -55.66 -52.37 -51.61
C ALA A 187 -55.74 -51.48 -50.36
N SER A 188 -56.62 -51.87 -49.40
CA SER A 188 -56.71 -51.08 -48.11
C SER A 188 -55.49 -51.27 -47.23
N LEU A 189 -54.82 -52.42 -47.26
CA LEU A 189 -53.56 -52.69 -46.58
C LEU A 189 -52.43 -51.84 -47.17
N ALA A 190 -52.35 -51.75 -48.49
CA ALA A 190 -51.38 -50.91 -49.20
C ALA A 190 -51.62 -49.45 -48.88
N SER A 191 -52.87 -48.98 -48.73
CA SER A 191 -53.24 -47.64 -48.33
C SER A 191 -52.76 -47.32 -46.89
N GLU A 192 -52.93 -48.27 -45.94
CA GLU A 192 -52.44 -48.13 -44.59
C GLU A 192 -50.90 -48.00 -44.55
N HIS A 193 -50.17 -48.82 -45.27
CA HIS A 193 -48.71 -48.73 -45.37
C HIS A 193 -48.26 -47.41 -45.98
N SER A 194 -48.99 -46.88 -46.97
CA SER A 194 -48.72 -45.56 -47.52
C SER A 194 -48.95 -44.46 -46.50
N ALA A 195 -50.03 -44.50 -45.72
CA ALA A 195 -50.31 -43.56 -44.66
C ALA A 195 -49.24 -43.65 -43.53
N GLN A 196 -48.79 -44.86 -43.18
CA GLN A 196 -47.70 -45.03 -42.21
C GLN A 196 -46.39 -44.43 -42.68
N SER A 197 -46.06 -44.57 -43.97
CA SER A 197 -44.88 -43.89 -44.57
C SER A 197 -45.04 -42.39 -44.58
N GLY A 198 -46.27 -41.87 -44.70
CA GLY A 198 -46.60 -40.49 -44.58
C GLY A 198 -46.24 -39.86 -43.16
N ILE A 199 -46.51 -40.65 -42.09
CA ILE A 199 -46.10 -40.24 -40.73
C ILE A 199 -44.55 -40.15 -40.61
N GLN A 200 -43.83 -41.17 -41.11
CA GLN A 200 -42.36 -41.14 -41.08
C GLN A 200 -41.80 -39.97 -41.84
N THR A 201 -42.42 -39.59 -42.96
CA THR A 201 -42.03 -38.39 -43.72
C THR A 201 -42.29 -37.09 -42.90
N ALA A 202 -43.45 -37.03 -42.22
CA ALA A 202 -43.77 -35.88 -41.37
C ALA A 202 -42.85 -35.78 -40.14
N GLU A 203 -42.47 -36.93 -39.54
CA GLU A 203 -41.46 -36.95 -38.45
C GLU A 203 -40.07 -36.48 -38.91
N ALA A 204 -39.65 -36.87 -40.10
CA ALA A 204 -38.41 -36.36 -40.70
C ALA A 204 -38.48 -34.82 -40.93
N GLN A 205 -39.64 -34.30 -41.36
CA GLN A 205 -39.84 -32.86 -41.51
C GLN A 205 -39.77 -32.10 -40.15
N ILE A 206 -40.27 -32.70 -39.06
CA ILE A 206 -40.13 -32.14 -37.72
C ILE A 206 -38.65 -32.12 -37.31
N ALA A 207 -37.92 -33.19 -37.55
CA ALA A 207 -36.48 -33.25 -37.25
C ALA A 207 -35.69 -32.19 -38.03
N GLU A 208 -36.00 -31.98 -39.31
CA GLU A 208 -35.44 -30.92 -40.14
C GLU A 208 -35.77 -29.53 -39.59
N ALA A 209 -37.03 -29.27 -39.26
CA ALA A 209 -37.46 -27.99 -38.69
C ALA A 209 -36.77 -27.70 -37.32
N ARG A 210 -36.60 -28.71 -36.47
CA ARG A 210 -35.88 -28.59 -35.21
C ARG A 210 -34.39 -28.30 -35.41
N ALA A 211 -33.76 -28.93 -36.39
CA ALA A 211 -32.40 -28.64 -36.78
C ALA A 211 -32.22 -27.19 -37.24
N ALA A 212 -33.23 -26.64 -37.97
CA ALA A 212 -33.24 -25.22 -38.35
C ALA A 212 -33.35 -24.25 -37.14
N VAL A 213 -34.10 -24.66 -36.09
CA VAL A 213 -34.11 -23.88 -34.82
C VAL A 213 -32.73 -23.87 -34.16
N ILE A 214 -32.09 -25.00 -34.03
CA ILE A 214 -30.74 -25.12 -33.43
C ILE A 214 -29.74 -24.24 -34.19
N LEU A 215 -29.79 -24.22 -35.52
CA LEU A 215 -28.96 -23.36 -36.34
C LEU A 215 -29.23 -21.88 -36.08
N ALA A 216 -30.51 -21.50 -36.05
CA ALA A 216 -30.88 -20.10 -35.77
C ALA A 216 -30.52 -19.66 -34.36
N GLU A 217 -30.59 -20.53 -33.35
CA GLU A 217 -30.14 -20.27 -31.98
C GLU A 217 -28.61 -20.11 -31.91
N ALA A 218 -27.85 -20.89 -32.65
CA ALA A 218 -26.40 -20.74 -32.77
C ALA A 218 -26.02 -19.40 -33.42
N ASP A 219 -26.75 -19.00 -34.47
CA ASP A 219 -26.58 -17.68 -35.09
C ASP A 219 -26.88 -16.53 -34.08
N LEU A 220 -27.94 -16.67 -33.28
CA LEU A 220 -28.28 -15.72 -32.24
C LEU A 220 -27.20 -15.67 -31.16
N ALA A 221 -26.69 -16.81 -30.72
CA ALA A 221 -25.59 -16.87 -29.76
C ALA A 221 -24.33 -16.12 -30.28
N THR A 222 -24.00 -16.35 -31.56
CA THR A 222 -22.89 -15.61 -32.22
C THR A 222 -23.14 -14.11 -32.26
N ALA A 223 -24.34 -13.67 -32.64
CA ALA A 223 -24.69 -12.25 -32.66
C ALA A 223 -24.67 -11.60 -31.29
N ARG A 224 -25.04 -12.33 -30.22
CA ARG A 224 -24.90 -11.83 -28.83
C ARG A 224 -23.45 -11.72 -28.39
N THR A 225 -22.59 -12.63 -28.80
CA THR A 225 -21.15 -12.52 -28.54
C THR A 225 -20.55 -11.28 -29.21
N GLU A 226 -21.00 -10.95 -30.43
CA GLU A 226 -20.56 -9.74 -31.15
C GLU A 226 -20.97 -8.45 -30.44
N ILE A 227 -22.14 -8.43 -29.76
CA ILE A 227 -22.51 -7.32 -28.87
C ILE A 227 -21.49 -7.15 -27.76
N THR A 228 -21.10 -8.23 -27.08
CA THR A 228 -20.10 -8.19 -25.98
C THR A 228 -18.76 -7.66 -26.47
N VAL A 229 -18.31 -8.06 -27.67
CA VAL A 229 -17.07 -7.54 -28.28
C VAL A 229 -17.19 -6.03 -28.56
N SER A 230 -18.32 -5.60 -29.12
CA SER A 230 -18.59 -4.18 -29.41
C SER A 230 -18.70 -3.34 -28.15
N GLU A 231 -19.28 -3.85 -27.08
CA GLU A 231 -19.35 -3.19 -25.76
C GLU A 231 -17.94 -3.03 -25.17
N ALA A 232 -17.10 -4.05 -25.25
CA ALA A 232 -15.70 -3.96 -24.80
C ALA A 232 -14.89 -2.93 -25.63
N ASN A 233 -15.16 -2.81 -26.92
CA ASN A 233 -14.52 -1.79 -27.77
C ASN A 233 -14.98 -0.38 -27.41
N LEU A 234 -16.26 -0.17 -27.11
CA LEU A 234 -16.81 1.09 -26.65
C LEU A 234 -16.20 1.48 -25.29
N GLU A 235 -16.13 0.55 -24.35
CA GLU A 235 -15.50 0.77 -23.06
C GLU A 235 -14.02 1.19 -23.22
N ARG A 236 -13.27 0.50 -24.07
CA ARG A 236 -11.86 0.86 -24.37
C ARG A 236 -11.76 2.29 -24.93
N ALA A 237 -12.65 2.69 -25.84
CA ALA A 237 -12.66 4.03 -26.40
C ALA A 237 -13.02 5.08 -25.34
N SER A 238 -13.99 4.80 -24.46
CA SER A 238 -14.40 5.69 -23.37
C SER A 238 -13.30 5.88 -22.33
N VAL A 239 -12.57 4.81 -21.97
CA VAL A 239 -11.39 4.88 -21.10
C VAL A 239 -10.29 5.76 -21.73
N MET A 240 -10.07 5.70 -23.03
CA MET A 240 -9.11 6.60 -23.70
C MET A 240 -9.54 8.06 -23.60
N VAL A 241 -10.84 8.38 -23.72
CA VAL A 241 -11.36 9.73 -23.48
C VAL A 241 -11.18 10.14 -22.03
N SER A 242 -11.37 9.26 -21.07
CA SER A 242 -11.15 9.59 -19.65
C SER A 242 -9.73 10.07 -19.38
N TYR A 243 -8.72 9.54 -20.09
CA TYR A 243 -7.32 9.95 -19.96
C TYR A 243 -7.05 11.38 -20.45
N THR A 244 -7.98 12.02 -21.14
CA THR A 244 -7.89 13.45 -21.48
C THR A 244 -8.08 14.35 -20.26
N ARG A 245 -8.67 13.85 -19.17
CA ARG A 245 -8.88 14.57 -17.92
C ARG A 245 -7.79 14.16 -16.93
N ILE A 246 -7.06 15.13 -16.44
CA ILE A 246 -6.08 14.95 -15.37
C ILE A 246 -6.76 15.32 -14.07
N GLU A 247 -6.95 14.34 -13.19
CA GLU A 247 -7.68 14.47 -11.93
C GLU A 247 -6.75 14.25 -10.74
N SER A 248 -7.09 14.85 -9.59
CA SER A 248 -6.33 14.65 -8.35
C SER A 248 -6.69 13.30 -7.73
N PRO A 249 -5.72 12.45 -7.36
CA PRO A 249 -5.98 11.17 -6.72
C PRO A 249 -6.42 11.27 -5.25
N PHE A 250 -6.14 12.40 -4.59
CA PHE A 250 -6.45 12.68 -3.18
C PHE A 250 -6.58 14.18 -2.90
N ASP A 251 -7.06 14.53 -1.72
CA ASP A 251 -7.13 15.91 -1.25
C ASP A 251 -5.73 16.43 -0.94
N GLY A 252 -5.36 17.59 -1.48
CA GLY A 252 -4.02 18.12 -1.29
C GLY A 252 -3.80 19.51 -1.86
N VAL A 253 -2.54 19.81 -2.12
CA VAL A 253 -2.10 21.07 -2.73
C VAL A 253 -1.23 20.77 -3.95
N VAL A 254 -1.37 21.55 -5.00
CA VAL A 254 -0.51 21.49 -6.17
C VAL A 254 0.87 22.04 -5.80
N THR A 255 1.87 21.15 -5.75
CA THR A 255 3.25 21.52 -5.38
C THR A 255 4.14 21.81 -6.57
N PHE A 256 3.78 21.28 -7.74
CA PHE A 256 4.54 21.45 -8.97
C PHE A 256 3.59 21.60 -10.17
N ARG A 257 3.98 22.47 -11.07
CA ARG A 257 3.44 22.61 -12.43
C ARG A 257 4.61 22.65 -13.40
N GLY A 258 4.57 21.85 -14.44
CA GLY A 258 5.60 21.81 -15.46
C GLY A 258 5.81 23.17 -16.12
N ASP A 259 7.06 23.49 -16.48
CA ASP A 259 7.38 24.73 -17.15
C ASP A 259 6.84 24.69 -18.59
N GLY A 260 6.26 25.80 -19.07
CA GLY A 260 5.61 25.85 -20.37
C GLY A 260 4.20 25.24 -20.45
N ILE A 261 3.68 24.70 -19.35
CA ILE A 261 2.31 24.17 -19.28
C ILE A 261 1.31 25.31 -19.12
N HIS A 262 0.64 25.65 -20.21
CA HIS A 262 -0.39 26.70 -20.28
C HIS A 262 -1.44 26.31 -21.31
N LYS A 263 -2.57 26.97 -21.27
CA LYS A 263 -3.65 26.73 -22.23
C LYS A 263 -3.14 26.89 -23.67
N GLY A 264 -3.41 25.89 -24.51
CA GLY A 264 -2.92 25.80 -25.89
C GLY A 264 -1.55 25.14 -26.05
N ALA A 265 -0.84 24.80 -24.94
CA ALA A 265 0.40 24.05 -25.03
C ALA A 265 0.15 22.61 -25.53
N PHE A 266 1.06 22.08 -26.35
CA PHE A 266 1.02 20.69 -26.77
C PHE A 266 1.66 19.81 -25.68
N ILE A 267 0.89 18.85 -25.15
CA ILE A 267 1.30 17.91 -24.13
C ILE A 267 1.61 16.57 -24.80
N ARG A 268 2.74 15.97 -24.45
CA ARG A 268 3.13 14.64 -24.92
C ARG A 268 2.72 13.57 -23.90
N SER A 269 2.34 12.42 -24.39
CA SER A 269 2.05 11.25 -23.57
C SER A 269 3.32 10.71 -22.91
N ALA A 270 3.18 10.22 -21.69
CA ALA A 270 4.23 9.48 -20.99
C ALA A 270 4.66 8.20 -21.72
N ALA A 271 3.80 7.65 -22.58
CA ALA A 271 4.10 6.48 -23.40
C ALA A 271 5.06 6.79 -24.58
N ASP A 272 5.20 8.07 -24.96
CA ASP A 272 6.03 8.49 -26.10
C ASP A 272 7.51 8.68 -25.72
N GLY A 273 7.95 8.25 -24.53
CA GLY A 273 9.34 8.27 -24.07
C GLY A 273 9.61 9.30 -22.97
N ILE A 274 10.33 10.38 -23.24
CA ILE A 274 10.65 11.42 -22.24
C ILE A 274 9.40 12.28 -22.03
N SER A 275 8.65 12.03 -20.97
CA SER A 275 7.54 12.89 -20.59
C SER A 275 7.91 13.72 -19.35
N GLU A 276 7.66 15.00 -19.43
CA GLU A 276 7.74 15.88 -18.27
C GLU A 276 6.47 15.74 -17.42
N PRO A 277 6.59 15.78 -16.07
CA PRO A 277 5.43 15.79 -15.24
C PRO A 277 4.57 17.03 -15.50
N LEU A 278 3.28 16.83 -15.63
CA LEU A 278 2.33 17.91 -15.86
C LEU A 278 2.08 18.70 -14.58
N LEU A 279 1.74 17.99 -13.51
CA LEU A 279 1.44 18.52 -12.18
C LEU A 279 1.99 17.56 -11.12
N ALA A 280 2.23 18.07 -9.92
CA ALA A 280 2.36 17.22 -8.73
C ALA A 280 1.42 17.73 -7.64
N VAL A 281 0.74 16.80 -7.01
CA VAL A 281 -0.15 17.04 -5.87
C VAL A 281 0.43 16.35 -4.65
N ALA A 282 0.38 17.01 -3.50
CA ALA A 282 0.85 16.48 -2.24
C ALA A 282 -0.18 16.73 -1.13
N THR A 283 -0.38 15.74 -0.27
CA THR A 283 -1.19 15.88 0.95
C THR A 283 -0.45 16.80 1.93
N ILE A 284 -1.16 17.73 2.53
CA ILE A 284 -0.59 18.68 3.50
C ILE A 284 -0.91 18.33 4.96
N ASP A 285 -1.85 17.44 5.21
CA ASP A 285 -2.24 16.98 6.54
C ASP A 285 -2.76 15.54 6.46
N PRO A 286 -2.15 14.61 7.23
CA PRO A 286 -0.95 14.78 8.03
C PRO A 286 0.33 14.96 7.20
N MET A 287 1.41 15.43 7.85
CA MET A 287 2.76 15.42 7.29
C MET A 287 3.57 14.29 7.92
N ARG A 288 4.63 13.87 7.27
CA ARG A 288 5.49 12.77 7.72
C ARG A 288 6.93 13.23 7.84
N THR A 289 7.56 12.99 8.98
CA THR A 289 9.00 13.22 9.13
C THR A 289 9.74 11.92 9.00
N ILE A 290 10.71 11.88 8.12
CA ILE A 290 11.61 10.74 7.92
C ILE A 290 12.88 10.98 8.71
N VAL A 291 13.23 10.02 9.56
CA VAL A 291 14.37 10.07 10.48
C VAL A 291 15.20 8.82 10.30
N GLN A 292 16.52 8.96 10.41
CA GLN A 292 17.45 7.82 10.39
C GLN A 292 17.90 7.55 11.84
N VAL A 293 17.45 6.43 12.41
CA VAL A 293 17.78 6.02 13.78
C VAL A 293 19.02 5.13 13.74
N PRO A 294 20.10 5.43 14.51
CA PRO A 294 21.31 4.60 14.54
C PRO A 294 21.07 3.21 15.11
N ASP A 295 21.84 2.21 14.61
CA ASP A 295 21.81 0.79 15.02
C ASP A 295 21.73 0.58 16.55
N PRO A 296 22.51 1.27 17.43
CA PRO A 296 22.42 1.06 18.88
C PRO A 296 21.08 1.44 19.50
N ASP A 297 20.29 2.29 18.84
CA ASP A 297 18.98 2.78 19.32
C ASP A 297 17.81 1.99 18.72
N VAL A 298 18.03 1.30 17.60
CA VAL A 298 17.01 0.52 16.89
C VAL A 298 16.29 -0.50 17.76
N PRO A 299 16.99 -1.29 18.62
CA PRO A 299 16.32 -2.31 19.44
C PRO A 299 15.31 -1.75 20.46
N PHE A 300 15.38 -0.44 20.74
CA PHE A 300 14.54 0.24 21.71
C PHE A 300 13.46 1.11 21.06
N CYS A 301 13.51 1.29 19.72
CA CYS A 301 12.54 2.06 18.97
C CYS A 301 11.34 1.19 18.58
N ASN A 302 10.13 1.66 18.88
CA ASN A 302 8.92 0.91 18.58
C ASN A 302 7.87 1.79 17.89
N VAL A 303 7.00 1.16 17.12
CA VAL A 303 5.84 1.84 16.56
C VAL A 303 4.92 2.28 17.71
N GLY A 304 4.54 3.56 17.70
CA GLY A 304 3.75 4.18 18.76
C GLY A 304 4.56 5.02 19.74
N ASP A 305 5.89 4.95 19.72
CA ASP A 305 6.75 5.75 20.59
C ASP A 305 6.48 7.24 20.39
N PRO A 306 6.39 8.01 21.49
CA PRO A 306 6.24 9.45 21.41
C PRO A 306 7.44 10.09 20.72
N ALA A 307 7.16 11.04 19.84
CA ALA A 307 8.18 11.78 19.15
C ALA A 307 7.86 13.28 19.09
N SER A 308 8.85 14.10 19.15
CA SER A 308 8.73 15.54 18.96
C SER A 308 9.70 16.01 17.90
N VAL A 309 9.20 16.82 16.96
CA VAL A 309 10.02 17.34 15.85
C VAL A 309 10.11 18.85 15.96
N LYS A 310 11.31 19.34 16.14
CA LYS A 310 11.63 20.77 16.19
C LYS A 310 12.02 21.23 14.80
N ILE A 311 11.27 22.19 14.24
CA ILE A 311 11.49 22.70 12.88
C ILE A 311 12.23 24.04 12.94
N ASP A 312 13.44 24.08 12.41
CA ASP A 312 14.31 25.27 12.47
C ASP A 312 13.73 26.44 11.68
N ALA A 313 13.16 26.18 10.50
CA ALA A 313 12.54 27.21 9.65
C ALA A 313 11.32 27.90 10.30
N LEU A 314 10.74 27.31 11.34
CA LEU A 314 9.61 27.87 12.10
C LEU A 314 10.03 28.43 13.46
N GLY A 315 11.27 28.93 13.57
CA GLY A 315 11.82 29.52 14.81
C GLY A 315 12.00 28.49 15.92
N GLY A 316 12.20 27.22 15.58
CA GLY A 316 12.37 26.14 16.55
C GLY A 316 11.06 25.66 17.16
N ARG A 317 9.93 25.87 16.50
CA ARG A 317 8.62 25.36 16.94
C ARG A 317 8.63 23.83 16.96
N VAL A 318 8.07 23.25 18.02
CA VAL A 318 8.01 21.81 18.24
C VAL A 318 6.63 21.28 17.86
N PHE A 319 6.63 20.24 17.05
CA PHE A 319 5.45 19.48 16.66
C PHE A 319 5.51 18.10 17.32
N LYS A 320 4.42 17.69 17.95
CA LYS A 320 4.32 16.39 18.61
C LYS A 320 3.69 15.38 17.65
N GLY A 321 4.25 14.18 17.63
CA GLY A 321 3.77 13.06 16.84
C GLY A 321 4.11 11.73 17.48
N LYS A 322 4.00 10.67 16.71
CA LYS A 322 4.36 9.32 17.12
C LYS A 322 5.07 8.61 15.98
N VAL A 323 5.93 7.67 16.33
CA VAL A 323 6.49 6.72 15.37
C VAL A 323 5.35 5.94 14.75
N SER A 324 5.15 6.08 13.45
CA SER A 324 4.07 5.43 12.69
C SER A 324 4.55 4.17 11.98
N ARG A 325 5.80 4.18 11.51
CA ARG A 325 6.41 3.06 10.77
C ARG A 325 7.91 2.98 11.00
N MET A 326 8.42 1.77 10.86
CA MET A 326 9.84 1.46 10.88
C MET A 326 10.14 0.57 9.67
N ALA A 327 11.31 0.74 9.05
CA ALA A 327 11.65 0.01 7.83
C ALA A 327 12.01 -1.47 8.07
N GLU A 328 12.24 -1.87 9.32
CA GLU A 328 12.68 -3.22 9.74
C GLU A 328 13.93 -3.73 8.99
N SER A 329 14.64 -2.81 8.38
CA SER A 329 15.92 -3.04 7.70
C SER A 329 16.83 -1.83 7.86
N GLU A 330 18.12 -2.07 8.02
CA GLU A 330 19.12 -1.02 8.15
C GLU A 330 19.82 -0.75 6.81
N ASP A 331 20.17 0.52 6.60
CA ASP A 331 21.05 0.90 5.52
C ASP A 331 22.50 0.49 5.87
N LEU A 332 23.11 -0.35 5.02
CA LEU A 332 24.44 -0.87 5.25
C LEU A 332 25.56 0.19 5.20
N LYS A 333 25.31 1.35 4.56
CA LYS A 333 26.28 2.44 4.46
C LYS A 333 26.36 3.23 5.76
N ASP A 334 25.19 3.60 6.27
CA ASP A 334 25.09 4.57 7.38
C ASP A 334 24.77 3.84 8.69
N ARG A 335 24.48 2.54 8.67
CA ARG A 335 24.06 1.73 9.82
C ARG A 335 22.93 2.42 10.59
N THR A 336 21.90 2.78 9.86
CA THR A 336 20.73 3.44 10.40
C THR A 336 19.47 2.77 9.89
N MET A 337 18.41 2.79 10.68
CA MET A 337 17.09 2.35 10.27
C MET A 337 16.19 3.56 10.00
N ARG A 338 15.47 3.53 8.87
CA ARG A 338 14.48 4.55 8.55
C ARG A 338 13.25 4.41 9.44
N VAL A 339 12.94 5.49 10.14
CA VAL A 339 11.74 5.64 10.99
C VAL A 339 10.90 6.79 10.47
N GLU A 340 9.60 6.60 10.47
CA GLU A 340 8.62 7.59 9.99
C GLU A 340 7.75 8.04 11.16
N ILE A 341 7.65 9.36 11.33
CA ILE A 341 6.87 10.03 12.38
C ILE A 341 5.77 10.82 11.70
N ASP A 342 4.51 10.51 11.98
CA ASP A 342 3.39 11.27 11.45
C ASP A 342 3.07 12.46 12.36
N LEU A 343 2.97 13.66 11.76
CA LEU A 343 2.74 14.92 12.42
C LEU A 343 1.43 15.55 11.94
N PRO A 344 0.52 15.93 12.83
CA PRO A 344 -0.65 16.72 12.46
C PRO A 344 -0.23 18.11 11.97
N ASN A 345 -0.89 18.60 10.93
CA ASN A 345 -0.59 19.90 10.31
C ASN A 345 -1.85 20.76 10.09
N ASP A 346 -2.78 20.72 11.02
CA ASP A 346 -4.06 21.45 10.95
C ASP A 346 -3.90 22.94 10.57
N GLN A 347 -2.81 23.57 11.01
CA GLN A 347 -2.51 24.97 10.71
C GLN A 347 -1.82 25.17 9.35
N GLY A 348 -1.43 24.10 8.65
CA GLY A 348 -0.76 24.17 7.36
C GLY A 348 0.64 24.80 7.40
N LEU A 349 1.31 24.78 8.56
CA LEU A 349 2.63 25.41 8.75
C LEU A 349 3.77 24.52 8.22
N LEU A 350 3.62 23.20 8.35
CA LEU A 350 4.59 22.26 7.84
C LEU A 350 4.48 22.16 6.32
N ARG A 351 5.62 22.15 5.65
CA ARG A 351 5.73 22.01 4.19
C ARG A 351 6.69 20.90 3.81
N ASP A 352 6.45 20.29 2.68
CA ASP A 352 7.35 19.28 2.11
C ASP A 352 8.76 19.85 1.90
N GLY A 353 9.77 19.11 2.34
CA GLY A 353 11.16 19.50 2.28
C GLY A 353 11.68 20.32 3.49
N MET A 354 10.86 20.65 4.47
CA MET A 354 11.37 21.28 5.69
C MET A 354 12.28 20.33 6.46
N TYR A 355 13.30 20.90 7.07
CA TYR A 355 14.27 20.19 7.88
C TYR A 355 14.09 20.53 9.35
N GLY A 356 14.37 19.57 10.23
CA GLY A 356 14.31 19.75 11.67
C GLY A 356 15.01 18.63 12.42
N ARG A 357 14.93 18.68 13.74
CA ARG A 357 15.45 17.65 14.63
C ARG A 357 14.28 16.92 15.27
N ALA A 358 14.35 15.60 15.20
CA ALA A 358 13.35 14.71 15.79
C ALA A 358 13.96 14.04 17.03
N VAL A 359 13.29 14.22 18.15
CA VAL A 359 13.55 13.52 19.40
C VAL A 359 12.51 12.45 19.57
N ILE A 360 12.93 11.18 19.62
CA ILE A 360 12.07 10.01 19.85
C ILE A 360 12.34 9.51 21.26
N GLU A 361 11.31 9.32 22.05
CA GLU A 361 11.37 8.74 23.40
C GLU A 361 11.35 7.21 23.28
N LEU A 362 12.53 6.59 23.38
CA LEU A 362 12.69 5.15 23.23
C LEU A 362 12.29 4.35 24.45
N GLU A 363 12.60 4.89 25.66
CA GLU A 363 12.21 4.31 26.91
C GLU A 363 11.87 5.40 27.92
N PRO A 364 10.77 5.27 28.66
CA PRO A 364 10.42 6.24 29.69
C PRO A 364 11.47 6.27 30.81
N PRO A 365 11.54 7.37 31.59
CA PRO A 365 12.45 7.44 32.71
C PRO A 365 12.18 6.33 33.72
N SER A 366 13.24 5.66 34.13
CA SER A 366 13.18 4.59 35.13
C SER A 366 12.91 5.19 36.54
N LYS A 367 12.59 4.32 37.51
CA LYS A 367 12.45 4.73 38.91
C LYS A 367 13.79 4.69 39.68
N ASN A 368 14.89 4.41 38.98
CA ASN A 368 16.21 4.26 39.58
C ASN A 368 16.81 5.61 40.03
N LEU A 369 17.85 5.53 40.83
CA LEU A 369 18.60 6.69 41.27
C LEU A 369 19.55 7.16 40.17
N THR A 370 19.79 8.45 40.08
CA THR A 370 20.77 9.04 39.16
C THR A 370 21.77 9.91 39.90
N ILE A 371 23.03 9.86 39.46
CA ILE A 371 24.12 10.69 39.95
C ILE A 371 24.84 11.34 38.75
N PRO A 372 25.55 12.48 38.89
CA PRO A 372 26.45 12.96 37.88
C PRO A 372 27.56 11.97 37.54
N SER A 373 27.97 11.88 36.28
CA SER A 373 29.06 10.98 35.85
C SER A 373 30.40 11.30 36.53
N THR A 374 30.59 12.54 36.96
CA THR A 374 31.80 13.00 37.72
C THR A 374 31.96 12.29 39.07
N CYS A 375 30.92 11.65 39.60
CA CYS A 375 30.97 10.90 40.86
C CYS A 375 31.57 9.50 40.70
N LEU A 376 31.71 8.99 39.48
CA LEU A 376 32.26 7.68 39.22
C LEU A 376 33.80 7.67 39.39
N ILE A 377 34.30 6.73 40.13
CA ILE A 377 35.75 6.50 40.29
C ILE A 377 36.27 5.63 39.15
N GLU A 378 35.52 4.57 38.87
CA GLU A 378 35.82 3.60 37.85
C GLU A 378 34.54 2.92 37.36
N GLN A 379 34.57 2.48 36.14
CA GLN A 379 33.51 1.68 35.54
C GLN A 379 34.13 0.60 34.66
N ASP A 380 33.63 -0.61 34.77
CA ASP A 380 34.02 -1.69 33.89
C ASP A 380 33.06 -1.89 32.73
N SER A 381 33.42 -2.66 31.73
CA SER A 381 32.62 -2.98 30.57
C SER A 381 31.33 -3.78 30.89
N HIS A 382 31.20 -4.28 32.12
CA HIS A 382 30.10 -5.11 32.58
C HIS A 382 29.07 -4.29 33.42
N GLY A 383 29.24 -2.97 33.49
CA GLY A 383 28.37 -2.08 34.22
C GLY A 383 28.58 -2.08 35.75
N ASN A 384 29.72 -2.60 36.24
CA ASN A 384 30.07 -2.40 37.64
C ASN A 384 30.89 -1.13 37.75
N GLY A 385 30.56 -0.31 38.76
CA GLY A 385 31.27 0.92 39.05
C GLY A 385 31.53 1.11 40.54
N ALA A 386 32.28 2.13 40.89
CA ALA A 386 32.51 2.50 42.27
C ALA A 386 32.35 4.01 42.43
N VAL A 387 31.81 4.42 43.58
CA VAL A 387 31.66 5.82 44.00
C VAL A 387 32.19 5.96 45.44
N PHE A 388 32.53 7.20 45.79
CA PHE A 388 32.81 7.53 47.20
C PHE A 388 31.52 8.07 47.84
N VAL A 389 31.19 7.50 49.01
CA VAL A 389 30.10 7.95 49.86
C VAL A 389 30.61 8.38 51.20
N VAL A 390 30.12 9.48 51.75
CA VAL A 390 30.47 9.87 53.11
C VAL A 390 29.50 9.24 54.09
N ARG A 391 30.01 8.37 54.98
CA ARG A 391 29.27 7.75 56.08
C ARG A 391 30.00 8.07 57.41
N ASP A 392 29.29 8.61 58.35
CA ASP A 392 29.84 9.01 59.66
C ASP A 392 31.08 9.92 59.58
N GLY A 393 31.10 10.83 58.56
CA GLY A 393 32.20 11.75 58.31
C GLY A 393 33.44 11.12 57.65
N LYS A 394 33.38 9.84 57.26
CA LYS A 394 34.47 9.10 56.58
C LYS A 394 34.10 8.75 55.15
N VAL A 395 35.04 8.80 54.25
CA VAL A 395 34.90 8.37 52.86
C VAL A 395 34.95 6.86 52.79
N THR A 396 33.89 6.26 52.28
CA THR A 396 33.77 4.84 52.04
C THR A 396 33.58 4.58 50.54
N ARG A 397 34.34 3.66 49.99
CA ARG A 397 34.14 3.23 48.60
C ARG A 397 32.99 2.22 48.53
N VAL A 398 31.96 2.57 47.74
CA VAL A 398 30.78 1.77 47.54
C VAL A 398 30.77 1.26 46.11
N LYS A 399 30.61 -0.05 45.94
CA LYS A 399 30.41 -0.66 44.64
C LYS A 399 28.96 -0.44 44.23
N ILE A 400 28.76 0.02 43.00
CA ILE A 400 27.45 0.26 42.41
C ILE A 400 27.32 -0.54 41.12
N ARG A 401 26.07 -0.82 40.74
CA ARG A 401 25.77 -1.29 39.41
C ARG A 401 25.21 -0.15 38.61
N VAL A 402 25.89 0.17 37.52
CA VAL A 402 25.60 1.26 36.63
C VAL A 402 24.60 0.79 35.55
N GLY A 403 23.57 1.59 35.27
CA GLY A 403 22.62 1.39 34.18
C GLY A 403 22.96 2.27 32.99
N LYS A 404 21.99 3.12 32.62
CA LYS A 404 22.16 4.06 31.51
C LYS A 404 23.17 5.15 31.89
N ASP A 405 23.99 5.57 30.90
CA ASP A 405 24.97 6.64 31.03
C ASP A 405 24.78 7.63 29.86
N SER A 406 24.56 8.89 30.16
CA SER A 406 24.43 9.97 29.16
C SER A 406 25.72 10.81 29.01
N GLY A 407 26.79 10.39 29.70
CA GLY A 407 28.02 11.19 29.79
C GLY A 407 27.94 12.36 30.81
N LEU A 408 26.75 12.87 31.11
CA LEU A 408 26.50 13.90 32.14
C LEU A 408 25.98 13.28 33.45
N ARG A 409 25.12 12.32 33.37
CA ARG A 409 24.51 11.60 34.50
C ARG A 409 24.54 10.11 34.23
N VAL A 410 24.59 9.36 35.31
CA VAL A 410 24.63 7.93 35.31
C VAL A 410 23.50 7.39 36.17
N GLU A 411 22.80 6.39 35.66
CA GLU A 411 21.76 5.66 36.40
C GLU A 411 22.39 4.60 37.29
N VAL A 412 21.95 4.53 38.52
CA VAL A 412 22.40 3.53 39.50
C VAL A 412 21.31 2.51 39.74
N LEU A 413 21.53 1.29 39.28
CA LEU A 413 20.59 0.17 39.42
C LEU A 413 20.59 -0.42 40.84
N SER A 414 21.74 -0.42 41.50
CA SER A 414 21.88 -0.90 42.89
C SER A 414 23.16 -0.39 43.54
N GLY A 415 23.20 -0.38 44.87
CA GLY A 415 24.39 -0.01 45.67
C GLY A 415 24.30 1.33 46.35
N LEU A 416 23.32 2.20 46.01
CA LEU A 416 23.08 3.48 46.67
C LEU A 416 21.66 3.59 47.15
N THR A 417 21.44 4.44 48.16
CA THR A 417 20.15 4.90 48.68
C THR A 417 19.97 6.38 48.45
N GLU A 418 18.74 6.91 48.59
CA GLU A 418 18.46 8.34 48.42
C GLU A 418 19.18 9.26 49.44
N ASP A 419 19.45 8.69 50.62
CA ASP A 419 20.07 9.43 51.73
C ASP A 419 21.61 9.40 51.69
N ASP A 420 22.21 8.57 50.83
CA ASP A 420 23.66 8.49 50.69
C ASP A 420 24.24 9.85 50.18
N GLN A 421 25.30 10.30 50.82
CA GLN A 421 26.04 11.50 50.43
C GLN A 421 27.20 11.09 49.51
N VAL A 422 26.98 11.20 48.18
CA VAL A 422 27.96 10.81 47.17
C VAL A 422 28.89 12.01 46.91
N ILE A 423 30.20 11.78 46.82
CA ILE A 423 31.20 12.80 46.53
C ILE A 423 31.06 13.22 45.07
N ALA A 424 30.79 14.52 44.86
CA ALA A 424 30.51 15.08 43.53
C ALA A 424 31.75 15.19 42.65
N GLN A 425 32.90 15.47 43.24
CA GLN A 425 34.15 15.63 42.54
C GLN A 425 35.31 14.99 43.28
N ILE A 426 35.98 14.10 42.62
CA ILE A 426 37.08 13.31 43.17
C ILE A 426 38.37 14.15 43.04
N THR A 427 38.96 14.49 44.16
CA THR A 427 40.27 15.20 44.20
C THR A 427 41.37 14.25 44.76
N PRO A 428 42.63 14.45 44.39
CA PRO A 428 43.73 13.58 44.87
C PRO A 428 43.87 13.49 46.40
N SER A 429 43.27 14.42 47.14
CA SER A 429 43.25 14.47 48.60
C SER A 429 42.16 13.61 49.23
N ILE A 430 41.24 13.04 48.44
CA ILE A 430 40.11 12.23 48.90
C ILE A 430 40.37 10.79 48.52
N SER A 431 40.65 9.95 49.53
CA SER A 431 40.81 8.52 49.39
C SER A 431 39.95 7.76 50.42
N GLU A 432 39.79 6.45 50.23
CA GLU A 432 39.04 5.64 51.16
C GLU A 432 39.59 5.77 52.60
N GLY A 433 38.72 5.96 53.57
CA GLY A 433 39.06 6.14 54.96
C GLY A 433 39.38 7.60 55.37
N THR A 434 39.48 8.54 54.43
CA THR A 434 39.73 9.97 54.74
C THR A 434 38.56 10.54 55.51
N VAL A 435 38.84 11.27 56.61
CA VAL A 435 37.83 12.06 57.33
C VAL A 435 37.57 13.36 56.60
N VAL A 436 36.33 13.61 56.17
CA VAL A 436 35.97 14.80 55.41
C VAL A 436 34.76 15.50 56.05
N LYS A 437 34.68 16.80 55.82
CA LYS A 437 33.49 17.56 56.18
C LYS A 437 32.60 17.66 54.97
N PRO A 438 31.40 17.01 54.94
CA PRO A 438 30.51 17.08 53.80
C PRO A 438 29.91 18.46 53.67
N GLU A 439 29.96 19.02 52.47
CA GLU A 439 29.26 20.24 52.08
C GLU A 439 28.39 19.94 50.85
N LEU A 440 27.08 20.19 50.97
CA LEU A 440 26.18 19.94 49.86
C LEU A 440 26.52 20.85 48.69
N ALA A 441 26.89 20.25 47.57
CA ALA A 441 27.12 20.99 46.34
C ALA A 441 25.79 21.67 45.93
N LYS A 442 25.86 22.96 45.58
CA LYS A 442 24.70 23.64 44.98
C LYS A 442 24.33 22.93 43.71
N ALA A 443 23.07 22.48 43.59
CA ALA A 443 22.55 21.86 42.40
C ALA A 443 22.72 22.84 41.23
N GLU A 444 23.54 22.50 40.22
CA GLU A 444 23.45 23.14 38.93
C GLU A 444 22.17 22.67 38.26
N GLU A 445 21.13 23.51 38.29
CA GLU A 445 19.99 23.43 37.40
C GLU A 445 20.46 23.92 36.03
N LYS A 446 20.64 23.00 35.09
CA LYS A 446 20.69 23.33 33.66
C LYS A 446 19.85 22.32 32.87
#